data_e5090f0fc73f9babb60dd6317ed9f5e8
#
_entry.id   e5090f0fc73f9babb60dd6317ed9f5e8
#
_cell.length_a   1.000
_cell.length_b   1.000
_cell.length_c   1.000
_cell.angle_alpha   90.00
_cell.angle_beta   90.00
_cell.angle_gamma   90.00
#
_symmetry.space_group_name_H-M   'P 1'
#
loop_
_entity.id
_entity.type
_entity.pdbx_description
1 polymer ?
#
loop_
_entity_poly.entity_id
_entity_poly.type
_entity_poly.pdbx_seq_one_letter_code
_entity_poly.pdbx_strand_id
1 'polypeptide(L)'
;MIDSYNFVKSVLDSTTESIVVIEPNGKIIYANSSWESLGTTLNGVPYQGWVGMNYLQVCDDAATDNNKFAIKAAAGIRKVSCAEQDIYYLDYPCDGPTEQRWFMMRVTRFSAESSQFLIISHQDITERKAAEEQVESLTRTDELTGLANRRSFEEFLRNQWKRSARKKLPLSLALIDIDHFQMINDAYGHSIGDKYLKFLSSSLSMLANRPEDICARYGGDEFMILLGDTDQTGAKLVMERLIENIRSLKIPNENAATKPILTVSIGLSTMYPNKVNQYENLLLSANNLMYSVKNSGRDAIAVTSLETNHGVLNFKFRG
;
A
#
# COMPACT_ATOMS: atom_id res chain seq x y z
N MET A 1 -9.23 46.72 26.78
CA MET A 1 -9.13 46.31 25.35
C MET A 1 -8.19 45.12 25.34
N ILE A 2 -8.70 43.97 24.90
CA ILE A 2 -7.85 42.78 24.77
C ILE A 2 -6.85 43.09 23.65
N ASP A 3 -5.55 42.94 23.95
CA ASP A 3 -4.52 43.09 22.93
C ASP A 3 -4.75 42.02 21.85
N SER A 4 -5.13 42.49 20.68
CA SER A 4 -5.55 41.60 19.57
C SER A 4 -4.47 40.56 19.21
N TYR A 5 -3.20 40.94 19.30
CA TYR A 5 -2.09 40.04 19.01
C TYR A 5 -1.97 38.92 20.06
N ASN A 6 -1.93 39.28 21.34
CA ASN A 6 -1.83 38.32 22.43
C ASN A 6 -3.04 37.39 22.50
N PHE A 7 -4.24 37.89 22.17
CA PHE A 7 -5.45 37.08 22.09
C PHE A 7 -5.36 36.04 20.99
N VAL A 8 -5.04 36.45 19.74
CA VAL A 8 -4.90 35.53 18.60
C VAL A 8 -3.80 34.49 18.85
N LYS A 9 -2.67 34.91 19.38
CA LYS A 9 -1.58 34.03 19.78
C LYS A 9 -2.06 32.99 20.79
N SER A 10 -2.74 33.39 21.86
CA SER A 10 -3.25 32.48 22.88
C SER A 10 -4.28 31.49 22.31
N VAL A 11 -5.11 31.91 21.37
CA VAL A 11 -6.04 31.00 20.66
C VAL A 11 -5.29 29.94 19.88
N LEU A 12 -4.29 30.34 19.09
CA LEU A 12 -3.47 29.40 18.30
C LEU A 12 -2.65 28.46 19.18
N ASP A 13 -2.11 28.98 20.29
CA ASP A 13 -1.33 28.19 21.26
C ASP A 13 -2.20 27.20 22.06
N SER A 14 -3.52 27.43 22.14
CA SER A 14 -4.47 26.52 22.79
C SER A 14 -4.94 25.37 21.90
N THR A 15 -4.62 25.40 20.60
CA THR A 15 -4.99 24.32 19.68
C THR A 15 -4.07 23.12 19.81
N THR A 16 -4.61 21.94 19.65
CA THR A 16 -3.82 20.68 19.63
C THR A 16 -3.12 20.45 18.30
N GLU A 17 -3.55 21.13 17.23
CA GLU A 17 -2.89 21.07 15.93
C GLU A 17 -1.55 21.81 15.98
N SER A 18 -0.51 21.24 15.39
CA SER A 18 0.77 21.90 15.20
C SER A 18 0.68 22.82 13.99
N ILE A 19 0.77 24.13 14.21
CA ILE A 19 0.52 25.16 13.19
C ILE A 19 1.77 25.99 12.94
N VAL A 20 2.11 26.15 11.65
CA VAL A 20 3.07 27.15 11.19
C VAL A 20 2.44 28.03 10.12
N VAL A 21 2.86 29.30 10.10
CA VAL A 21 2.55 30.27 9.02
C VAL A 21 3.83 30.57 8.29
N ILE A 22 3.77 30.46 6.96
CA ILE A 22 4.90 30.73 6.08
C ILE A 22 4.58 31.79 5.05
N GLU A 23 5.61 32.50 4.61
CA GLU A 23 5.55 33.32 3.37
C GLU A 23 5.52 32.40 2.15
N PRO A 24 5.11 32.89 0.95
CA PRO A 24 5.10 32.10 -0.27
C PRO A 24 6.45 31.50 -0.67
N ASN A 25 7.56 32.12 -0.24
CA ASN A 25 8.93 31.63 -0.44
C ASN A 25 9.34 30.50 0.53
N GLY A 26 8.44 30.12 1.46
CA GLY A 26 8.67 29.07 2.44
C GLY A 26 9.21 29.53 3.80
N LYS A 27 9.50 30.83 4.00
CA LYS A 27 10.03 31.34 5.28
C LYS A 27 8.96 31.29 6.36
N ILE A 28 9.27 30.65 7.49
CA ILE A 28 8.39 30.57 8.66
C ILE A 28 8.35 31.94 9.36
N ILE A 29 7.16 32.48 9.56
CA ILE A 29 6.93 33.73 10.26
C ILE A 29 6.22 33.55 11.61
N TYR A 30 5.57 32.38 11.81
CA TYR A 30 4.91 32.03 13.06
C TYR A 30 4.89 30.50 13.24
N ALA A 31 5.04 30.06 14.49
CA ALA A 31 4.82 28.69 14.92
C ALA A 31 4.08 28.73 16.27
N ASN A 32 3.09 27.85 16.48
CA ASN A 32 2.39 27.76 17.76
C ASN A 32 3.10 26.81 18.74
N SER A 33 2.67 26.83 20.00
CA SER A 33 3.25 25.98 21.06
C SER A 33 3.18 24.48 20.76
N SER A 34 2.14 24.02 20.10
CA SER A 34 2.00 22.61 19.69
C SER A 34 3.06 22.21 18.65
N TRP A 35 3.40 23.11 17.72
CA TRP A 35 4.50 22.89 16.78
C TRP A 35 5.86 22.79 17.46
N GLU A 36 6.14 23.69 18.40
CA GLU A 36 7.38 23.67 19.17
C GLU A 36 7.54 22.37 19.97
N SER A 37 6.44 21.91 20.57
CA SER A 37 6.40 20.65 21.33
C SER A 37 6.61 19.41 20.44
N LEU A 38 6.03 19.39 19.23
CA LEU A 38 6.20 18.28 18.26
C LEU A 38 7.67 18.13 17.85
N GLY A 39 8.34 19.24 17.53
CA GLY A 39 9.76 19.24 17.16
C GLY A 39 10.67 18.70 18.27
N THR A 40 10.34 18.95 19.53
CA THR A 40 11.05 18.42 20.69
C THR A 40 10.86 16.92 20.85
N THR A 41 9.63 16.44 20.63
CA THR A 41 9.29 15.02 20.80
C THR A 41 9.94 14.13 19.73
N LEU A 42 10.08 14.63 18.50
CA LEU A 42 10.61 13.84 17.38
C LEU A 42 12.15 13.78 17.36
N ASN A 43 12.84 14.81 17.80
CA ASN A 43 14.31 14.91 17.71
C ASN A 43 15.03 14.86 19.08
N GLY A 44 14.30 14.78 20.20
CA GLY A 44 14.87 14.70 21.55
C GLY A 44 15.60 15.98 22.03
N VAL A 45 15.63 17.04 21.23
CA VAL A 45 16.26 18.32 21.57
C VAL A 45 15.23 19.44 21.39
N PRO A 46 14.99 20.29 22.40
CA PRO A 46 14.16 21.47 22.25
C PRO A 46 14.76 22.38 21.19
N TYR A 47 14.17 22.47 20.03
CA TYR A 47 14.60 23.40 19.00
C TYR A 47 13.83 24.72 19.20
N GLN A 48 14.49 25.73 19.72
CA GLN A 48 13.96 27.09 19.78
C GLN A 48 14.48 27.83 18.54
N GLY A 49 13.58 28.26 17.66
CA GLY A 49 13.96 29.12 16.54
C GLY A 49 13.42 28.71 15.17
N TRP A 50 12.25 28.12 15.13
CA TRP A 50 11.58 27.80 13.85
C TRP A 50 11.28 29.03 12.99
N VAL A 51 10.98 30.17 13.65
CA VAL A 51 10.71 31.44 12.96
C VAL A 51 11.98 31.92 12.27
N GLY A 52 11.87 32.21 10.98
CA GLY A 52 12.99 32.61 10.10
C GLY A 52 13.59 31.46 9.28
N MET A 53 13.35 30.19 9.64
CA MET A 53 13.73 29.04 8.81
C MET A 53 12.88 28.94 7.55
N ASN A 54 13.38 28.19 6.56
CA ASN A 54 12.61 27.91 5.34
C ASN A 54 12.04 26.50 5.37
N TYR A 55 10.72 26.40 5.50
CA TYR A 55 9.99 25.14 5.55
C TYR A 55 10.12 24.32 4.25
N LEU A 56 10.05 25.00 3.09
CA LEU A 56 10.20 24.33 1.79
C LEU A 56 11.60 23.76 1.61
N GLN A 57 12.64 24.47 2.11
CA GLN A 57 14.01 23.96 2.05
C GLN A 57 14.16 22.67 2.87
N VAL A 58 13.57 22.61 4.06
CA VAL A 58 13.59 21.40 4.91
C VAL A 58 12.91 20.22 4.17
N CYS A 59 11.78 20.48 3.48
CA CYS A 59 11.13 19.44 2.68
C CYS A 59 11.99 19.02 1.47
N ASP A 60 12.63 19.96 0.79
CA ASP A 60 13.50 19.66 -0.36
C ASP A 60 14.75 18.87 0.06
N ASP A 61 15.36 19.24 1.21
CA ASP A 61 16.51 18.52 1.77
C ASP A 61 16.11 17.07 2.13
N ALA A 62 14.98 16.87 2.80
CA ALA A 62 14.48 15.54 3.11
C ALA A 62 14.07 14.74 1.84
N ALA A 63 13.72 15.41 0.75
CA ALA A 63 13.44 14.79 -0.54
C ALA A 63 14.71 14.19 -1.20
N THR A 64 15.89 14.73 -0.92
CA THR A 64 17.17 14.19 -1.42
C THR A 64 17.46 12.80 -0.86
N ASP A 65 16.96 12.49 0.35
CA ASP A 65 17.04 11.18 0.99
C ASP A 65 15.94 10.21 0.54
N ASN A 66 15.30 10.50 -0.61
CA ASN A 66 14.23 9.70 -1.20
C ASN A 66 12.95 9.60 -0.34
N ASN A 67 12.70 10.58 0.52
CA ASN A 67 11.50 10.66 1.33
C ASN A 67 10.30 11.10 0.46
N LYS A 68 9.48 10.11 0.06
CA LYS A 68 8.31 10.32 -0.81
C LYS A 68 7.28 11.29 -0.23
N PHE A 69 7.18 11.38 1.08
CA PHE A 69 6.22 12.28 1.74
C PHE A 69 6.73 13.73 1.72
N ALA A 70 8.02 13.96 1.91
CA ALA A 70 8.63 15.27 1.78
C ALA A 70 8.49 15.83 0.36
N ILE A 71 8.68 15.00 -0.67
CA ILE A 71 8.45 15.36 -2.08
C ILE A 71 7.00 15.81 -2.30
N LYS A 72 6.02 15.01 -1.82
CA LYS A 72 4.59 15.34 -1.94
C LYS A 72 4.23 16.61 -1.17
N ALA A 73 4.76 16.78 0.04
CA ALA A 73 4.53 17.97 0.85
C ALA A 73 5.01 19.25 0.15
N ALA A 74 6.27 19.27 -0.32
CA ALA A 74 6.82 20.41 -1.05
C ALA A 74 6.02 20.74 -2.30
N ALA A 75 5.65 19.73 -3.09
CA ALA A 75 4.83 19.89 -4.29
C ALA A 75 3.44 20.46 -3.97
N GLY A 76 2.77 19.95 -2.92
CA GLY A 76 1.45 20.42 -2.49
C GLY A 76 1.49 21.87 -1.98
N ILE A 77 2.50 22.22 -1.17
CA ILE A 77 2.68 23.59 -0.69
C ILE A 77 2.85 24.57 -1.86
N ARG A 78 3.67 24.21 -2.86
CA ARG A 78 3.88 25.05 -4.06
C ARG A 78 2.61 25.24 -4.86
N LYS A 79 1.80 24.20 -5.05
CA LYS A 79 0.50 24.31 -5.76
C LYS A 79 -0.45 25.28 -5.06
N VAL A 80 -0.54 25.24 -3.73
CA VAL A 80 -1.36 26.18 -2.96
C VAL A 80 -0.78 27.59 -3.02
N SER A 81 0.55 27.75 -2.96
CA SER A 81 1.23 29.03 -3.08
C SER A 81 0.97 29.70 -4.44
N CYS A 82 1.01 28.94 -5.52
CA CYS A 82 0.76 29.45 -6.89
C CYS A 82 -0.73 29.56 -7.26
N ALA A 83 -1.64 29.32 -6.32
CA ALA A 83 -3.10 29.35 -6.57
C ALA A 83 -3.61 28.29 -7.57
N GLU A 84 -2.85 27.24 -7.81
CA GLU A 84 -3.31 26.09 -8.60
C GLU A 84 -4.31 25.23 -7.83
N GLN A 85 -4.26 25.30 -6.49
CA GLN A 85 -5.14 24.59 -5.58
C GLN A 85 -5.43 25.45 -4.34
N ASP A 86 -6.68 25.43 -3.84
CA ASP A 86 -7.04 26.24 -2.68
C ASP A 86 -6.61 25.59 -1.35
N ILE A 87 -6.73 24.27 -1.27
CA ILE A 87 -6.41 23.48 -0.08
C ILE A 87 -5.68 22.22 -0.51
N TYR A 88 -4.62 21.84 0.22
CA TYR A 88 -3.91 20.58 0.02
C TYR A 88 -3.93 19.74 1.30
N TYR A 89 -4.14 18.44 1.15
CA TYR A 89 -4.10 17.47 2.25
C TYR A 89 -3.09 16.37 1.95
N LEU A 90 -2.39 15.91 2.99
CA LEU A 90 -1.45 14.80 2.92
C LEU A 90 -1.44 14.03 4.23
N ASP A 91 -1.90 12.78 4.22
CA ASP A 91 -1.67 11.86 5.34
C ASP A 91 -0.27 11.26 5.21
N TYR A 92 0.49 11.24 6.31
CA TYR A 92 1.85 10.69 6.32
C TYR A 92 2.18 10.05 7.67
N PRO A 93 2.95 8.94 7.66
CA PRO A 93 3.46 8.35 8.88
C PRO A 93 4.65 9.17 9.41
N CYS A 94 4.78 9.19 10.72
CA CYS A 94 5.91 9.78 11.42
C CYS A 94 6.36 8.79 12.50
N ASP A 95 7.51 8.16 12.28
CA ASP A 95 8.07 7.18 13.20
C ASP A 95 8.75 7.92 14.37
N GLY A 96 8.13 7.85 15.54
CA GLY A 96 8.75 8.29 16.79
C GLY A 96 9.66 7.19 17.36
N PRO A 97 10.47 7.50 18.38
CA PRO A 97 11.40 6.53 18.98
C PRO A 97 10.72 5.29 19.59
N THR A 98 9.44 5.38 19.94
CA THR A 98 8.70 4.34 20.65
C THR A 98 7.38 3.96 19.97
N GLU A 99 6.82 4.82 19.12
CA GLU A 99 5.50 4.62 18.52
C GLU A 99 5.46 5.18 17.09
N GLN A 100 4.81 4.45 16.19
CA GLN A 100 4.45 4.97 14.89
C GLN A 100 3.21 5.83 15.01
N ARG A 101 3.28 7.08 14.55
CA ARG A 101 2.16 8.02 14.54
C ARG A 101 1.78 8.39 13.11
N TRP A 102 0.55 8.79 12.93
CA TRP A 102 0.05 9.30 11.67
C TRP A 102 -0.37 10.75 11.80
N PHE A 103 0.04 11.56 10.86
CA PHE A 103 -0.34 12.98 10.80
C PHE A 103 -1.02 13.29 9.48
N MET A 104 -2.01 14.20 9.53
CA MET A 104 -2.58 14.83 8.37
C MET A 104 -2.05 16.26 8.27
N MET A 105 -1.29 16.55 7.22
CA MET A 105 -0.90 17.91 6.87
C MET A 105 -2.02 18.56 6.07
N ARG A 106 -2.40 19.78 6.44
CA ARG A 106 -3.30 20.64 5.66
C ARG A 106 -2.59 21.95 5.35
N VAL A 107 -2.65 22.36 4.09
CA VAL A 107 -2.10 23.64 3.61
C VAL A 107 -3.23 24.48 3.07
N THR A 108 -3.33 25.72 3.52
CA THR A 108 -4.30 26.70 3.06
C THR A 108 -3.61 28.05 2.85
N ARG A 109 -4.15 28.87 1.94
CA ARG A 109 -3.68 30.21 1.66
C ARG A 109 -4.61 31.24 2.27
N PHE A 110 -4.06 32.35 2.77
CA PHE A 110 -4.81 33.52 3.19
C PHE A 110 -4.05 34.81 2.84
N SER A 111 -4.75 35.94 2.87
CA SER A 111 -4.17 37.24 2.63
C SER A 111 -4.35 38.14 3.86
N ALA A 112 -3.31 38.87 4.21
CA ALA A 112 -3.33 39.89 5.26
C ALA A 112 -2.51 41.09 4.78
N GLU A 113 -3.02 42.30 4.96
CA GLU A 113 -2.32 43.57 4.65
C GLU A 113 -1.74 43.58 3.21
N SER A 114 -2.49 43.07 2.23
CA SER A 114 -2.09 42.95 0.80
C SER A 114 -0.96 41.95 0.55
N SER A 115 -0.51 41.20 1.53
CA SER A 115 0.46 40.10 1.41
C SER A 115 -0.22 38.75 1.50
N GLN A 116 0.34 37.77 0.80
CA GLN A 116 -0.15 36.37 0.85
C GLN A 116 0.69 35.55 1.80
N PHE A 117 0.03 34.62 2.49
CA PHE A 117 0.64 33.69 3.42
C PHE A 117 0.01 32.32 3.29
N LEU A 118 0.70 31.29 3.79
CA LEU A 118 0.19 29.94 3.89
C LEU A 118 0.15 29.50 5.35
N ILE A 119 -0.94 28.83 5.72
CA ILE A 119 -1.04 28.11 6.99
C ILE A 119 -0.80 26.65 6.68
N ILE A 120 0.13 26.03 7.38
CA ILE A 120 0.36 24.59 7.37
C ILE A 120 0.01 24.08 8.76
N SER A 121 -0.98 23.20 8.86
CA SER A 121 -1.32 22.52 10.10
C SER A 121 -1.07 21.01 10.01
N HIS A 122 -0.63 20.43 11.13
CA HIS A 122 -0.45 18.99 11.28
C HIS A 122 -1.34 18.52 12.43
N GLN A 123 -2.28 17.67 12.11
CA GLN A 123 -3.18 17.03 13.05
C GLN A 123 -2.75 15.58 13.27
N ASP A 124 -2.62 15.15 14.52
CA ASP A 124 -2.45 13.73 14.84
C ASP A 124 -3.75 12.97 14.51
N ILE A 125 -3.63 12.00 13.62
CA ILE A 125 -4.74 11.15 13.16
C ILE A 125 -4.49 9.67 13.50
N THR A 126 -3.60 9.38 14.43
CA THR A 126 -3.22 8.02 14.81
C THR A 126 -4.43 7.21 15.29
N GLU A 127 -5.26 7.78 16.15
CA GLU A 127 -6.50 7.11 16.61
C GLU A 127 -7.48 6.87 15.47
N ARG A 128 -7.64 7.84 14.56
CA ARG A 128 -8.48 7.69 13.37
C ARG A 128 -7.98 6.54 12.50
N LYS A 129 -6.68 6.47 12.22
CA LYS A 129 -6.06 5.38 11.43
C LYS A 129 -6.22 4.03 12.11
N ALA A 130 -6.01 3.95 13.41
CA ALA A 130 -6.23 2.73 14.18
C ALA A 130 -7.70 2.28 14.14
N ALA A 131 -8.66 3.22 14.21
CA ALA A 131 -10.09 2.91 14.09
C ALA A 131 -10.44 2.46 12.67
N GLU A 132 -9.92 3.11 11.61
CA GLU A 132 -10.07 2.70 10.22
C GLU A 132 -9.56 1.27 10.01
N GLU A 133 -8.34 0.96 10.48
CA GLU A 133 -7.76 -0.39 10.45
C GLU A 133 -8.59 -1.41 11.23
N GLN A 134 -9.15 -0.99 12.37
CA GLN A 134 -10.00 -1.87 13.18
C GLN A 134 -11.32 -2.18 12.47
N VAL A 135 -11.96 -1.20 11.83
CA VAL A 135 -13.15 -1.40 10.99
C VAL A 135 -12.83 -2.29 9.79
N GLU A 136 -11.73 -2.02 9.07
CA GLU A 136 -11.26 -2.87 7.97
C GLU A 136 -10.96 -4.30 8.45
N SER A 137 -10.46 -4.45 9.68
CA SER A 137 -10.23 -5.76 10.30
C SER A 137 -11.51 -6.54 10.62
N LEU A 138 -12.65 -5.87 10.74
CA LEU A 138 -13.96 -6.50 10.94
C LEU A 138 -14.61 -6.95 9.64
N THR A 139 -14.21 -6.38 8.51
CA THR A 139 -14.66 -6.83 7.19
C THR A 139 -13.93 -8.10 6.79
N ARG A 140 -14.60 -9.00 6.08
CA ARG A 140 -14.00 -10.23 5.54
C ARG A 140 -13.61 -10.11 4.08
N THR A 141 -14.00 -9.03 3.45
CA THR A 141 -13.83 -8.79 2.02
C THR A 141 -13.10 -7.49 1.75
N ASP A 142 -12.39 -7.43 0.64
CA ASP A 142 -11.83 -6.21 0.06
C ASP A 142 -12.98 -5.38 -0.56
N GLU A 143 -13.11 -4.13 -0.18
CA GLU A 143 -14.23 -3.26 -0.59
C GLU A 143 -14.25 -2.97 -2.10
N LEU A 144 -13.08 -2.89 -2.73
CA LEU A 144 -12.99 -2.59 -4.16
C LEU A 144 -13.39 -3.78 -5.02
N THR A 145 -12.91 -4.98 -4.66
CA THR A 145 -13.01 -6.17 -5.50
C THR A 145 -14.07 -7.18 -5.06
N GLY A 146 -14.54 -7.09 -3.81
CA GLY A 146 -15.49 -8.04 -3.21
C GLY A 146 -14.89 -9.42 -2.89
N LEU A 147 -13.62 -9.67 -3.24
CA LEU A 147 -12.91 -10.90 -2.85
C LEU A 147 -12.61 -10.90 -1.35
N ALA A 148 -12.18 -12.04 -0.81
CA ALA A 148 -11.66 -12.09 0.54
C ALA A 148 -10.49 -11.10 0.68
N ASN A 149 -10.40 -10.43 1.83
CA ASN A 149 -9.24 -9.63 2.15
C ASN A 149 -8.08 -10.51 2.67
N ARG A 150 -6.90 -9.92 2.84
CA ARG A 150 -5.70 -10.59 3.33
C ARG A 150 -5.94 -11.37 4.62
N ARG A 151 -6.61 -10.77 5.61
CA ARG A 151 -6.88 -11.40 6.90
C ARG A 151 -7.74 -12.66 6.77
N SER A 152 -8.84 -12.57 6.02
CA SER A 152 -9.72 -13.72 5.76
C SER A 152 -9.00 -14.84 5.03
N PHE A 153 -8.13 -14.48 4.08
CA PHE A 153 -7.30 -15.44 3.37
C PHE A 153 -6.34 -16.17 4.29
N GLU A 154 -5.62 -15.45 5.16
CA GLU A 154 -4.66 -16.05 6.09
C GLU A 154 -5.36 -16.96 7.14
N GLU A 155 -6.55 -16.57 7.62
CA GLU A 155 -7.36 -17.42 8.49
C GLU A 155 -7.80 -18.70 7.78
N PHE A 156 -8.27 -18.57 6.53
CA PHE A 156 -8.69 -19.70 5.71
C PHE A 156 -7.52 -20.63 5.38
N LEU A 157 -6.37 -20.08 4.98
CA LEU A 157 -5.15 -20.85 4.72
C LEU A 157 -4.74 -21.69 5.92
N ARG A 158 -4.68 -21.10 7.12
CA ARG A 158 -4.34 -21.83 8.37
C ARG A 158 -5.32 -22.98 8.63
N ASN A 159 -6.60 -22.79 8.37
CA ASN A 159 -7.62 -23.81 8.57
C ASN A 159 -7.50 -24.94 7.53
N GLN A 160 -7.32 -24.57 6.24
CA GLN A 160 -7.13 -25.55 5.17
C GLN A 160 -5.81 -26.33 5.33
N TRP A 161 -4.74 -25.69 5.80
CA TRP A 161 -3.49 -26.37 6.13
C TRP A 161 -3.69 -27.50 7.13
N LYS A 162 -4.35 -27.22 8.26
CA LYS A 162 -4.65 -28.23 9.28
C LYS A 162 -5.55 -29.35 8.75
N ARG A 163 -6.52 -29.00 7.90
CA ARG A 163 -7.43 -29.99 7.26
C ARG A 163 -6.68 -30.89 6.29
N SER A 164 -5.87 -30.32 5.40
CA SER A 164 -5.08 -31.04 4.41
C SER A 164 -4.04 -31.95 5.07
N ALA A 165 -3.38 -31.50 6.13
CA ALA A 165 -2.45 -32.32 6.93
C ALA A 165 -3.14 -33.56 7.50
N ARG A 166 -4.36 -33.44 8.04
CA ARG A 166 -5.12 -34.58 8.59
C ARG A 166 -5.57 -35.56 7.52
N LYS A 167 -5.97 -35.04 6.36
CA LYS A 167 -6.50 -35.84 5.27
C LYS A 167 -5.42 -36.33 4.28
N LYS A 168 -4.17 -35.85 4.44
CA LYS A 168 -3.04 -36.11 3.53
C LYS A 168 -3.34 -35.67 2.10
N LEU A 169 -4.02 -34.55 1.94
CA LEU A 169 -4.41 -33.97 0.66
C LEU A 169 -3.47 -32.83 0.27
N PRO A 170 -3.25 -32.62 -1.04
CA PRO A 170 -2.46 -31.51 -1.54
C PRO A 170 -3.14 -30.16 -1.27
N LEU A 171 -2.34 -29.12 -1.16
CA LEU A 171 -2.78 -27.75 -1.06
C LEU A 171 -1.95 -26.92 -2.00
N SER A 172 -2.59 -26.26 -2.96
CA SER A 172 -1.95 -25.43 -3.97
C SER A 172 -2.26 -23.96 -3.72
N LEU A 173 -1.24 -23.11 -3.79
CA LEU A 173 -1.33 -21.67 -3.62
C LEU A 173 -0.71 -20.98 -4.84
N ALA A 174 -1.47 -20.09 -5.47
CA ALA A 174 -0.93 -19.17 -6.46
C ALA A 174 -0.95 -17.74 -5.94
N LEU A 175 0.17 -17.06 -6.09
CA LEU A 175 0.31 -15.61 -5.96
C LEU A 175 0.32 -15.01 -7.36
N ILE A 176 -0.52 -14.01 -7.58
CA ILE A 176 -0.80 -13.40 -8.87
C ILE A 176 -0.59 -11.90 -8.74
N ASP A 177 0.14 -11.31 -9.65
CA ASP A 177 0.43 -9.89 -9.68
C ASP A 177 0.23 -9.33 -11.08
N ILE A 178 -0.38 -8.15 -11.16
CA ILE A 178 -0.63 -7.47 -12.44
C ILE A 178 0.66 -6.84 -12.95
N ASP A 179 1.08 -7.25 -14.13
CA ASP A 179 2.29 -6.73 -14.76
C ASP A 179 2.15 -5.25 -15.09
N HIS A 180 3.13 -4.46 -14.65
CA HIS A 180 3.20 -3.02 -14.93
C HIS A 180 1.99 -2.22 -14.47
N PHE A 181 1.34 -2.61 -13.37
CA PHE A 181 0.13 -1.94 -12.87
C PHE A 181 0.34 -0.45 -12.54
N GLN A 182 1.51 -0.07 -12.03
CA GLN A 182 1.85 1.33 -11.80
C GLN A 182 1.77 2.15 -13.11
N MET A 183 2.24 1.59 -14.24
CA MET A 183 2.18 2.27 -15.54
C MET A 183 0.74 2.47 -16.04
N ILE A 184 -0.16 1.55 -15.69
CA ILE A 184 -1.61 1.71 -15.97
C ILE A 184 -2.15 2.92 -15.20
N ASN A 185 -1.85 3.01 -13.90
CA ASN A 185 -2.30 4.13 -13.07
C ASN A 185 -1.72 5.47 -13.55
N ASP A 186 -0.44 5.48 -13.94
CA ASP A 186 0.24 6.69 -14.42
C ASP A 186 -0.31 7.15 -15.79
N ALA A 187 -0.66 6.22 -16.68
CA ALA A 187 -1.15 6.50 -18.03
C ALA A 187 -2.65 6.80 -18.08
N TYR A 188 -3.47 6.05 -17.34
CA TYR A 188 -4.93 6.08 -17.48
C TYR A 188 -5.65 6.56 -16.21
N GLY A 189 -4.92 6.82 -15.13
CA GLY A 189 -5.46 7.25 -13.83
C GLY A 189 -5.97 6.07 -12.96
N HIS A 190 -6.02 6.29 -11.65
CA HIS A 190 -6.40 5.28 -10.65
C HIS A 190 -7.79 4.68 -10.88
N SER A 191 -8.76 5.45 -11.38
CA SER A 191 -10.11 4.94 -11.66
C SER A 191 -10.15 3.86 -12.76
N ILE A 192 -9.21 3.87 -13.68
CA ILE A 192 -9.04 2.82 -14.70
C ILE A 192 -8.31 1.62 -14.08
N GLY A 193 -7.27 1.85 -13.26
CA GLY A 193 -6.62 0.79 -12.49
C GLY A 193 -7.61 0.01 -11.64
N ASP A 194 -8.51 0.70 -10.94
CA ASP A 194 -9.58 0.09 -10.13
C ASP A 194 -10.51 -0.80 -10.97
N LYS A 195 -10.86 -0.38 -12.19
CA LYS A 195 -11.64 -1.22 -13.12
C LYS A 195 -10.88 -2.50 -13.48
N TYR A 196 -9.57 -2.41 -13.72
CA TYR A 196 -8.75 -3.56 -14.07
C TYR A 196 -8.63 -4.54 -12.89
N LEU A 197 -8.48 -4.03 -11.66
CA LEU A 197 -8.55 -4.86 -10.45
C LEU A 197 -9.89 -5.59 -10.33
N LYS A 198 -11.02 -4.93 -10.63
CA LYS A 198 -12.36 -5.54 -10.64
C LYS A 198 -12.51 -6.60 -11.74
N PHE A 199 -11.93 -6.40 -12.92
CA PHE A 199 -11.93 -7.41 -13.97
C PHE A 199 -11.17 -8.67 -13.56
N LEU A 200 -9.97 -8.49 -13.00
CA LEU A 200 -9.17 -9.62 -12.52
C LEU A 200 -9.90 -10.36 -11.40
N SER A 201 -10.49 -9.64 -10.45
CA SER A 201 -11.22 -10.25 -9.33
C SER A 201 -12.44 -11.07 -9.81
N SER A 202 -13.17 -10.58 -10.81
CA SER A 202 -14.28 -11.31 -11.41
C SER A 202 -13.81 -12.62 -12.10
N SER A 203 -12.66 -12.57 -12.76
CA SER A 203 -12.06 -13.77 -13.38
C SER A 203 -11.60 -14.78 -12.31
N LEU A 204 -11.04 -14.31 -11.20
CA LEU A 204 -10.59 -15.15 -10.09
C LEU A 204 -11.77 -15.78 -9.33
N SER A 205 -12.84 -15.03 -9.07
CA SER A 205 -14.00 -15.53 -8.34
C SER A 205 -14.68 -16.72 -9.04
N MET A 206 -14.59 -16.77 -10.36
CA MET A 206 -15.13 -17.90 -11.16
C MET A 206 -14.29 -19.17 -11.03
N LEU A 207 -13.06 -19.11 -10.52
CA LEU A 207 -12.16 -20.26 -10.41
C LEU A 207 -12.22 -20.93 -9.03
N ALA A 208 -12.57 -20.20 -7.98
CA ALA A 208 -12.66 -20.69 -6.60
C ALA A 208 -14.11 -20.98 -6.22
N ASN A 209 -14.67 -22.06 -6.75
CA ASN A 209 -16.08 -22.39 -6.58
C ASN A 209 -16.36 -23.47 -5.53
N ARG A 210 -15.31 -24.05 -4.89
CA ARG A 210 -15.45 -25.11 -3.90
C ARG A 210 -15.29 -24.54 -2.49
N PRO A 211 -15.88 -25.16 -1.48
CA PRO A 211 -15.71 -24.74 -0.08
C PRO A 211 -14.25 -24.78 0.43
N GLU A 212 -13.41 -25.54 -0.27
CA GLU A 212 -11.98 -25.68 -0.01
C GLU A 212 -11.12 -24.62 -0.68
N ASP A 213 -11.69 -23.82 -1.58
CA ASP A 213 -10.99 -22.82 -2.38
C ASP A 213 -11.32 -21.42 -1.87
N ILE A 214 -10.38 -20.49 -2.02
CA ILE A 214 -10.60 -19.07 -1.75
C ILE A 214 -9.77 -18.22 -2.69
N CYS A 215 -10.36 -17.11 -3.16
CA CYS A 215 -9.65 -16.04 -3.84
C CYS A 215 -9.64 -14.80 -2.95
N ALA A 216 -8.52 -14.10 -2.92
CA ALA A 216 -8.35 -12.90 -2.13
C ALA A 216 -7.55 -11.83 -2.88
N ARG A 217 -7.84 -10.57 -2.56
CA ARG A 217 -6.91 -9.48 -2.82
C ARG A 217 -6.00 -9.34 -1.61
N TYR A 218 -4.70 -9.58 -1.82
CA TYR A 218 -3.74 -9.61 -0.71
C TYR A 218 -3.17 -8.22 -0.40
N GLY A 219 -3.10 -7.36 -1.40
CA GLY A 219 -2.71 -5.94 -1.27
C GLY A 219 -2.44 -5.31 -2.63
N GLY A 220 -2.72 -4.04 -2.82
CA GLY A 220 -2.43 -3.32 -4.05
C GLY A 220 -2.95 -4.04 -5.31
N ASP A 221 -2.03 -4.53 -6.13
CA ASP A 221 -2.22 -5.30 -7.37
C ASP A 221 -1.95 -6.81 -7.20
N GLU A 222 -1.74 -7.27 -5.97
CA GLU A 222 -1.48 -8.66 -5.63
C GLU A 222 -2.75 -9.41 -5.25
N PHE A 223 -2.95 -10.59 -5.87
CA PHE A 223 -4.05 -11.50 -5.59
C PHE A 223 -3.53 -12.88 -5.22
N MET A 224 -4.30 -13.59 -4.44
CA MET A 224 -4.02 -14.98 -4.08
C MET A 224 -5.20 -15.89 -4.37
N ILE A 225 -4.91 -17.11 -4.80
CA ILE A 225 -5.88 -18.18 -4.87
C ILE A 225 -5.31 -19.41 -4.15
N LEU A 226 -6.09 -19.95 -3.22
CA LEU A 226 -5.82 -21.22 -2.56
C LEU A 226 -6.79 -22.27 -3.11
N LEU A 227 -6.25 -23.38 -3.57
CA LEU A 227 -7.01 -24.52 -4.10
C LEU A 227 -6.77 -25.72 -3.17
N GLY A 228 -7.82 -26.11 -2.44
CA GLY A 228 -7.80 -27.27 -1.56
C GLY A 228 -7.98 -28.56 -2.34
N ASP A 229 -7.36 -29.65 -1.85
CA ASP A 229 -7.44 -30.98 -2.51
C ASP A 229 -7.15 -30.92 -4.03
N THR A 230 -6.15 -30.12 -4.38
CA THR A 230 -5.77 -29.87 -5.77
C THR A 230 -4.26 -29.98 -5.89
N ASP A 231 -3.80 -30.92 -6.69
CA ASP A 231 -2.38 -31.13 -6.94
C ASP A 231 -1.80 -30.09 -7.91
N GLN A 232 -0.49 -30.16 -8.13
CA GLN A 232 0.23 -29.25 -9.00
C GLN A 232 -0.33 -29.22 -10.44
N THR A 233 -0.70 -30.37 -10.99
CA THR A 233 -1.19 -30.48 -12.36
C THR A 233 -2.55 -29.80 -12.50
N GLY A 234 -3.46 -30.09 -11.58
CA GLY A 234 -4.79 -29.48 -11.53
C GLY A 234 -4.71 -27.97 -11.30
N ALA A 235 -3.87 -27.52 -10.35
CA ALA A 235 -3.69 -26.11 -10.06
C ALA A 235 -3.07 -25.34 -11.24
N LYS A 236 -2.09 -25.95 -11.94
CA LYS A 236 -1.49 -25.37 -13.14
C LYS A 236 -2.52 -25.13 -14.24
N LEU A 237 -3.39 -26.13 -14.51
CA LEU A 237 -4.47 -25.98 -15.49
C LEU A 237 -5.43 -24.83 -15.15
N VAL A 238 -5.74 -24.64 -13.87
CA VAL A 238 -6.57 -23.50 -13.43
C VAL A 238 -5.89 -22.18 -13.72
N MET A 239 -4.59 -22.07 -13.43
CA MET A 239 -3.82 -20.84 -13.67
C MET A 239 -3.59 -20.56 -15.16
N GLU A 240 -3.38 -21.58 -15.97
CA GLU A 240 -3.28 -21.44 -17.43
C GLU A 240 -4.58 -20.87 -18.02
N ARG A 241 -5.73 -21.37 -17.59
CA ARG A 241 -7.04 -20.82 -17.97
C ARG A 241 -7.22 -19.37 -17.54
N LEU A 242 -6.73 -19.00 -16.34
CA LEU A 242 -6.78 -17.62 -15.88
C LEU A 242 -5.99 -16.70 -16.82
N ILE A 243 -4.74 -17.04 -17.13
CA ILE A 243 -3.88 -16.24 -18.04
C ILE A 243 -4.54 -16.10 -19.42
N GLU A 244 -5.05 -17.20 -19.98
CA GLU A 244 -5.74 -17.19 -21.28
C GLU A 244 -6.97 -16.28 -21.24
N ASN A 245 -7.79 -16.35 -20.20
CA ASN A 245 -8.94 -15.48 -20.02
C ASN A 245 -8.52 -14.00 -19.97
N ILE A 246 -7.52 -13.66 -19.15
CA ILE A 246 -7.03 -12.27 -19.02
C ILE A 246 -6.53 -11.77 -20.38
N ARG A 247 -5.72 -12.53 -21.08
CA ARG A 247 -5.22 -12.17 -22.42
C ARG A 247 -6.34 -11.99 -23.45
N SER A 248 -7.40 -12.83 -23.38
CA SER A 248 -8.54 -12.78 -24.30
C SER A 248 -9.36 -11.50 -24.15
N LEU A 249 -9.35 -10.88 -22.97
CA LEU A 249 -10.02 -9.61 -22.70
C LEU A 249 -9.39 -8.43 -23.44
N LYS A 250 -8.13 -8.56 -23.90
CA LYS A 250 -7.37 -7.54 -24.65
C LYS A 250 -7.43 -6.15 -23.99
N ILE A 251 -7.42 -6.11 -22.67
CA ILE A 251 -7.46 -4.87 -21.90
C ILE A 251 -6.18 -4.07 -22.21
N PRO A 252 -6.29 -2.81 -22.66
CA PRO A 252 -5.12 -2.04 -23.08
C PRO A 252 -4.12 -1.78 -21.95
N ASN A 253 -2.83 -1.95 -22.25
CA ASN A 253 -1.70 -1.51 -21.43
C ASN A 253 -0.56 -1.12 -22.39
N GLU A 254 -0.77 -0.06 -23.16
CA GLU A 254 0.09 0.32 -24.29
C GLU A 254 1.53 0.65 -23.88
N ASN A 255 1.72 1.09 -22.64
CA ASN A 255 3.04 1.47 -22.11
C ASN A 255 3.79 0.28 -21.49
N ALA A 256 3.20 -0.92 -21.43
CA ALA A 256 3.86 -2.07 -20.86
C ALA A 256 5.01 -2.56 -21.74
N ALA A 257 6.17 -2.80 -21.13
CA ALA A 257 7.34 -3.32 -21.84
C ALA A 257 7.16 -4.79 -22.33
N THR A 258 6.13 -5.50 -21.84
CA THR A 258 5.86 -6.89 -22.18
C THR A 258 4.97 -7.04 -23.41
N LYS A 259 3.71 -6.63 -23.27
CA LYS A 259 2.68 -6.66 -24.32
C LYS A 259 1.78 -5.44 -24.16
N PRO A 260 1.17 -4.91 -25.25
CA PRO A 260 0.30 -3.74 -25.19
C PRO A 260 -1.08 -4.04 -24.56
N ILE A 261 -1.17 -5.11 -23.77
CA ILE A 261 -2.37 -5.56 -23.05
C ILE A 261 -2.03 -5.91 -21.60
N LEU A 262 -3.05 -5.98 -20.78
CA LEU A 262 -2.95 -6.43 -19.39
C LEU A 262 -2.45 -7.88 -19.36
N THR A 263 -1.40 -8.12 -18.59
CA THR A 263 -0.86 -9.46 -18.31
C THR A 263 -0.65 -9.64 -16.82
N VAL A 264 -0.41 -10.87 -16.38
CA VAL A 264 -0.15 -11.22 -14.99
C VAL A 264 1.03 -12.16 -14.87
N SER A 265 1.80 -11.99 -13.79
CA SER A 265 2.84 -12.92 -13.37
C SER A 265 2.32 -13.79 -12.24
N ILE A 266 2.48 -15.13 -12.36
CA ILE A 266 1.94 -16.08 -11.39
C ILE A 266 3.04 -16.98 -10.85
N GLY A 267 3.14 -17.06 -9.51
CA GLY A 267 3.92 -18.07 -8.80
C GLY A 267 2.99 -19.11 -8.18
N LEU A 268 3.06 -20.35 -8.63
CA LEU A 268 2.24 -21.46 -8.16
C LEU A 268 3.07 -22.47 -7.38
N SER A 269 2.74 -22.68 -6.12
CA SER A 269 3.37 -23.68 -5.26
C SER A 269 2.34 -24.68 -4.76
N THR A 270 2.72 -25.96 -4.76
CA THR A 270 1.90 -27.05 -4.22
C THR A 270 2.66 -27.78 -3.12
N MET A 271 1.98 -28.08 -2.02
CA MET A 271 2.55 -28.78 -0.90
C MET A 271 1.57 -29.82 -0.34
N TYR A 272 2.12 -30.93 0.17
CA TYR A 272 1.38 -31.89 1.00
C TYR A 272 1.64 -31.55 2.47
N PRO A 273 0.71 -30.88 3.17
CA PRO A 273 0.89 -30.48 4.55
C PRO A 273 1.16 -31.69 5.47
N ASN A 274 2.14 -31.57 6.35
CA ASN A 274 2.49 -32.57 7.35
C ASN A 274 2.88 -31.91 8.67
N LYS A 275 3.46 -32.68 9.63
CA LYS A 275 3.86 -32.15 10.94
C LYS A 275 5.16 -31.36 10.91
N VAL A 276 5.93 -31.43 9.82
CA VAL A 276 7.29 -30.86 9.73
C VAL A 276 7.26 -29.51 8.98
N ASN A 277 6.47 -29.41 7.91
CA ASN A 277 6.38 -28.19 7.12
C ASN A 277 5.31 -27.23 7.67
N GLN A 278 5.45 -25.96 7.32
CA GLN A 278 4.59 -24.87 7.78
C GLN A 278 3.96 -24.18 6.56
N TYR A 279 2.79 -23.58 6.74
CA TYR A 279 2.09 -22.89 5.63
C TYR A 279 2.86 -21.66 5.11
N GLU A 280 3.72 -21.08 5.94
CA GLU A 280 4.63 -19.99 5.56
C GLU A 280 5.59 -20.41 4.45
N ASN A 281 5.99 -21.70 4.42
CA ASN A 281 6.86 -22.21 3.35
C ASN A 281 6.13 -22.25 2.01
N LEU A 282 4.81 -22.52 2.02
CA LEU A 282 3.97 -22.47 0.82
C LEU A 282 3.86 -21.04 0.27
N LEU A 283 3.63 -20.06 1.15
CA LEU A 283 3.59 -18.64 0.81
C LEU A 283 4.94 -18.16 0.24
N LEU A 284 6.03 -18.46 0.95
CA LEU A 284 7.37 -18.05 0.52
C LEU A 284 7.74 -18.65 -0.84
N SER A 285 7.40 -19.92 -1.06
CA SER A 285 7.66 -20.59 -2.34
C SER A 285 6.87 -19.93 -3.48
N ALA A 286 5.57 -19.67 -3.30
CA ALA A 286 4.76 -19.02 -4.31
C ALA A 286 5.29 -17.60 -4.62
N ASN A 287 5.69 -16.85 -3.61
CA ASN A 287 6.27 -15.52 -3.78
C ASN A 287 7.59 -15.55 -4.59
N ASN A 288 8.51 -16.43 -4.24
CA ASN A 288 9.78 -16.58 -4.95
C ASN A 288 9.57 -16.94 -6.43
N LEU A 289 8.59 -17.80 -6.71
CA LEU A 289 8.23 -18.19 -8.07
C LEU A 289 7.65 -17.00 -8.85
N MET A 290 6.72 -16.24 -8.27
CA MET A 290 6.19 -15.04 -8.91
C MET A 290 7.30 -14.03 -9.22
N TYR A 291 8.22 -13.80 -8.27
CA TYR A 291 9.38 -12.95 -8.50
C TYR A 291 10.28 -13.45 -9.63
N SER A 292 10.47 -14.76 -9.76
CA SER A 292 11.23 -15.34 -10.87
C SER A 292 10.57 -15.08 -12.22
N VAL A 293 9.22 -15.15 -12.29
CA VAL A 293 8.45 -14.79 -13.49
C VAL A 293 8.66 -13.32 -13.84
N LYS A 294 8.51 -12.42 -12.86
CA LYS A 294 8.73 -10.97 -13.07
C LYS A 294 10.12 -10.67 -13.64
N ASN A 295 11.15 -11.39 -13.18
CA ASN A 295 12.55 -11.22 -13.65
C ASN A 295 12.81 -11.90 -15.00
N SER A 296 11.99 -12.86 -15.41
CA SER A 296 12.16 -13.65 -16.66
C SER A 296 11.30 -13.16 -17.83
N GLY A 297 10.73 -11.96 -17.74
CA GLY A 297 9.95 -11.37 -18.83
C GLY A 297 8.46 -11.28 -18.57
N ARG A 298 7.97 -11.67 -17.39
CA ARG A 298 6.54 -11.58 -16.98
C ARG A 298 5.60 -12.44 -17.81
N ASP A 299 4.27 -12.20 -17.70
CA ASP A 299 3.21 -12.84 -18.49
C ASP A 299 3.34 -14.38 -18.56
N ALA A 300 3.59 -15.02 -17.43
CA ALA A 300 3.87 -16.44 -17.33
C ALA A 300 3.51 -17.03 -15.95
N ILE A 301 3.63 -18.36 -15.84
CA ILE A 301 3.47 -19.11 -14.60
C ILE A 301 4.77 -19.84 -14.29
N ALA A 302 5.31 -19.62 -13.09
CA ALA A 302 6.33 -20.51 -12.54
C ALA A 302 5.67 -21.47 -11.55
N VAL A 303 6.07 -22.74 -11.60
CA VAL A 303 5.48 -23.81 -10.80
C VAL A 303 6.56 -24.62 -10.11
N THR A 304 6.37 -24.94 -8.83
CA THR A 304 7.16 -25.94 -8.13
C THR A 304 6.30 -26.72 -7.15
N SER A 305 6.59 -28.01 -7.02
CA SER A 305 6.06 -28.87 -5.97
C SER A 305 7.13 -29.07 -4.89
N LEU A 306 6.81 -28.71 -3.67
CA LEU A 306 7.66 -29.01 -2.52
C LEU A 306 7.32 -30.41 -2.02
N GLU A 307 7.95 -31.44 -2.63
CA GLU A 307 7.94 -32.78 -2.06
C GLU A 307 8.88 -32.80 -0.85
N THR A 308 8.37 -33.26 0.28
CA THR A 308 9.16 -33.46 1.50
C THR A 308 10.05 -34.68 1.37
N ASN A 309 11.17 -34.56 0.68
CA ASN A 309 12.31 -35.45 0.83
C ASN A 309 13.41 -34.75 1.59
N HIS A 310 13.52 -35.10 2.88
CA HIS A 310 14.69 -34.89 3.75
C HIS A 310 15.51 -33.58 3.52
N GLY A 311 14.99 -32.45 3.98
CA GLY A 311 15.85 -31.34 4.42
C GLY A 311 16.57 -30.51 3.36
N VAL A 312 16.39 -30.75 2.06
CA VAL A 312 17.02 -29.97 1.00
C VAL A 312 15.97 -29.47 0.00
N LEU A 313 15.79 -28.17 -0.06
CA LEU A 313 14.94 -27.50 -1.07
C LEU A 313 15.64 -27.57 -2.43
N ASN A 314 15.28 -28.55 -3.27
CA ASN A 314 15.72 -28.62 -4.64
C ASN A 314 14.71 -27.88 -5.55
N PHE A 315 15.07 -26.69 -6.01
CA PHE A 315 14.30 -25.95 -7.02
C PHE A 315 14.64 -26.49 -8.42
N LYS A 316 13.69 -27.15 -9.07
CA LYS A 316 13.77 -27.41 -10.51
C LYS A 316 12.92 -26.39 -11.24
N PHE A 317 13.57 -25.43 -11.89
CA PHE A 317 12.93 -24.55 -12.87
C PHE A 317 12.73 -25.31 -14.16
N ARG A 318 11.47 -25.39 -14.65
CA ARG A 318 11.20 -25.71 -16.05
C ARG A 318 10.46 -24.53 -16.65
N GLY A 319 11.10 -23.87 -17.61
CA GLY A 319 10.53 -22.81 -18.46
C GLY A 319 9.41 -23.33 -19.36
#